data_973ab11a347bf1c0f9a3ebfeda6e4a91
#
_entry.id   973ab11a347bf1c0f9a3ebfeda6e4a91
#
_cell.length_a   1.000
_cell.length_b   1.000
_cell.length_c   1.000
_cell.angle_alpha   90.00
_cell.angle_beta   90.00
_cell.angle_gamma   90.00
#
_symmetry.space_group_name_H-M   'P 1'
#
loop_
_entity.id
_entity.type
_entity.pdbx_description
1 polymer ?
#
loop_
_entity_poly.entity_id
_entity_poly.type
_entity_poly.pdbx_seq_one_letter_code
_entity_poly.pdbx_strand_id
1 'polypeptide(L)'
;MKKIMNQYKGNVLKAMMMLFAMSFALAGTATLSSCSSDDDPFFTVSEDDNPRILNTDLADQKLDRKTKLNLEIKVTPVHYTTVTWLLDGNQIAEGNTIDQTLPLGDHELKIVATTTKNKTTSRTLKVTVIPAADDPALGTNASELWVAPGKTTTIRNCKNLVDHVQKVLIAGKEAAFEVLDEGKALKVTAPSDLANGDYDITLVDGSGVEFPCGKIKVTTEPRPSMETTLWEGHHYVSWDLGDGDP
;
A
#
# COMPACT_ATOMS: atom_id res chain seq x y z
N MET A 1 -84.25 -17.45 16.90
CA MET A 1 -83.19 -16.47 16.46
C MET A 1 -81.82 -17.11 16.14
N LYS A 2 -81.31 -18.09 16.84
CA LYS A 2 -79.98 -18.68 16.53
C LYS A 2 -79.85 -19.37 15.16
N LYS A 3 -80.94 -19.94 14.63
CA LYS A 3 -80.91 -20.68 13.36
C LYS A 3 -80.78 -19.76 12.12
N ILE A 4 -81.40 -18.59 12.19
CA ILE A 4 -81.30 -17.57 11.09
C ILE A 4 -79.96 -16.94 11.04
N MET A 5 -79.32 -16.70 12.19
CA MET A 5 -78.00 -16.06 12.26
C MET A 5 -76.86 -16.98 11.73
N ASN A 6 -77.00 -18.31 11.89
CA ASN A 6 -75.98 -19.23 11.32
C ASN A 6 -76.17 -19.39 9.81
N GLN A 7 -77.34 -19.23 9.24
CA GLN A 7 -77.56 -19.29 7.81
C GLN A 7 -77.00 -18.06 7.11
N TYR A 8 -77.08 -16.89 7.78
CA TYR A 8 -76.51 -15.65 7.26
C TYR A 8 -74.97 -15.68 7.24
N LYS A 9 -74.30 -16.19 8.30
CA LYS A 9 -72.87 -16.36 8.35
C LYS A 9 -72.36 -17.35 7.29
N GLY A 10 -73.11 -18.42 7.00
CA GLY A 10 -72.71 -19.37 5.95
C GLY A 10 -72.76 -18.77 4.53
N ASN A 11 -73.74 -17.92 4.26
CA ASN A 11 -73.92 -17.30 2.96
C ASN A 11 -72.95 -16.18 2.74
N VAL A 12 -72.56 -15.39 3.77
CA VAL A 12 -71.56 -14.34 3.68
C VAL A 12 -70.20 -15.00 3.49
N LEU A 13 -69.87 -16.08 4.15
CA LEU A 13 -68.63 -16.80 3.98
C LEU A 13 -68.49 -17.42 2.58
N LYS A 14 -69.56 -17.95 1.99
CA LYS A 14 -69.58 -18.46 0.61
C LYS A 14 -69.47 -17.34 -0.42
N ALA A 15 -70.11 -16.18 -0.20
CA ALA A 15 -69.94 -15.02 -1.05
C ALA A 15 -68.53 -14.45 -1.00
N MET A 16 -67.92 -14.43 0.18
CA MET A 16 -66.54 -13.97 0.35
C MET A 16 -65.51 -14.92 -0.29
N MET A 17 -65.75 -16.25 -0.21
CA MET A 17 -64.94 -17.25 -0.94
C MET A 17 -65.10 -17.14 -2.46
N MET A 18 -66.29 -16.86 -2.99
CA MET A 18 -66.48 -16.65 -4.43
C MET A 18 -65.82 -15.38 -4.93
N LEU A 19 -65.84 -14.30 -4.14
CA LEU A 19 -65.14 -13.07 -4.46
C LEU A 19 -63.63 -13.26 -4.46
N PHE A 20 -63.07 -14.10 -3.53
CA PHE A 20 -61.67 -14.39 -3.50
C PHE A 20 -61.24 -15.30 -4.67
N ALA A 21 -62.07 -16.24 -5.10
CA ALA A 21 -61.83 -17.11 -6.24
C ALA A 21 -61.87 -16.31 -7.58
N MET A 22 -62.75 -15.33 -7.70
CA MET A 22 -62.78 -14.45 -8.88
C MET A 22 -61.62 -13.48 -8.96
N SER A 23 -61.11 -12.99 -7.84
CA SER A 23 -59.92 -12.14 -7.84
C SER A 23 -58.62 -12.89 -8.24
N PHE A 24 -58.55 -14.21 -7.95
CA PHE A 24 -57.42 -15.01 -8.39
C PHE A 24 -57.47 -15.43 -9.87
N ALA A 25 -58.67 -15.47 -10.46
CA ALA A 25 -58.82 -15.79 -11.87
C ALA A 25 -58.54 -14.61 -12.81
N LEU A 26 -58.58 -13.37 -12.30
CA LEU A 26 -58.19 -12.19 -13.10
C LEU A 26 -56.69 -11.85 -12.96
N ALA A 27 -56.00 -12.39 -11.98
CA ALA A 27 -54.56 -12.23 -11.83
C ALA A 27 -53.75 -13.24 -12.66
N GLY A 28 -54.42 -14.19 -13.28
CA GLY A 28 -53.77 -15.30 -13.99
C GLY A 28 -53.55 -15.08 -15.50
N THR A 29 -53.83 -13.90 -16.03
CA THR A 29 -53.53 -13.58 -17.45
C THR A 29 -52.66 -12.36 -17.60
N ALA A 30 -51.81 -12.06 -16.62
CA ALA A 30 -50.55 -11.49 -16.95
C ALA A 30 -49.78 -12.60 -17.67
N THR A 31 -50.02 -12.75 -18.94
CA THR A 31 -49.02 -13.33 -19.80
C THR A 31 -47.76 -12.52 -19.51
N LEU A 32 -46.85 -13.09 -18.73
CA LEU A 32 -45.46 -12.81 -18.91
C LEU A 32 -45.23 -13.15 -20.38
N SER A 33 -45.54 -12.19 -21.22
CA SER A 33 -44.85 -12.04 -22.44
C SER A 33 -43.41 -11.92 -22.00
N SER A 34 -42.76 -13.04 -21.77
CA SER A 34 -41.36 -13.16 -21.97
C SER A 34 -41.22 -12.58 -23.37
N CYS A 35 -40.84 -11.33 -23.45
CA CYS A 35 -40.16 -10.85 -24.60
C CYS A 35 -38.92 -11.73 -24.73
N SER A 36 -39.09 -12.87 -25.37
CA SER A 36 -38.09 -13.36 -26.24
C SER A 36 -38.15 -12.43 -27.46
N SER A 37 -37.86 -11.15 -27.22
CA SER A 37 -37.37 -10.33 -28.27
C SER A 37 -36.01 -10.94 -28.59
N ASP A 38 -35.91 -11.59 -29.71
CA ASP A 38 -34.64 -11.85 -30.38
C ASP A 38 -33.86 -10.54 -30.65
N ASP A 39 -34.33 -9.44 -30.09
CA ASP A 39 -33.80 -8.09 -30.10
C ASP A 39 -33.25 -7.63 -28.74
N ASP A 40 -32.98 -8.51 -27.78
CA ASP A 40 -32.02 -8.18 -26.76
C ASP A 40 -30.73 -7.85 -27.52
N PRO A 41 -30.26 -6.60 -27.42
CA PRO A 41 -28.98 -6.30 -28.02
C PRO A 41 -27.99 -7.25 -27.34
N PHE A 42 -27.65 -8.31 -28.05
CA PHE A 42 -26.54 -9.13 -27.68
C PHE A 42 -25.36 -8.18 -27.68
N PHE A 43 -24.99 -7.72 -26.51
CA PHE A 43 -23.71 -7.06 -26.33
C PHE A 43 -22.66 -8.13 -26.56
N THR A 44 -22.46 -8.47 -27.80
CA THR A 44 -21.36 -9.31 -28.23
C THR A 44 -20.11 -8.50 -28.05
N VAL A 45 -19.46 -8.76 -26.95
CA VAL A 45 -18.13 -8.22 -26.69
C VAL A 45 -17.23 -8.71 -27.79
N SER A 46 -16.71 -7.79 -28.59
CA SER A 46 -15.90 -8.11 -29.75
C SER A 46 -14.42 -7.74 -29.54
N GLU A 47 -13.56 -8.25 -30.40
CA GLU A 47 -12.14 -7.89 -30.41
C GLU A 47 -11.92 -6.40 -30.80
N ASP A 48 -12.94 -5.78 -31.38
CA ASP A 48 -12.90 -4.37 -31.77
C ASP A 48 -13.30 -3.43 -30.63
N ASP A 49 -13.74 -3.95 -29.48
CA ASP A 49 -14.07 -3.14 -28.33
C ASP A 49 -12.81 -2.62 -27.63
N ASN A 50 -12.91 -1.44 -27.05
CA ASN A 50 -11.84 -0.93 -26.20
C ASN A 50 -11.79 -1.73 -24.89
N PRO A 51 -10.61 -2.13 -24.44
CA PRO A 51 -10.49 -2.86 -23.19
C PRO A 51 -10.88 -1.98 -22.01
N ARG A 52 -11.50 -2.58 -21.01
CA ARG A 52 -11.85 -1.95 -19.74
C ARG A 52 -11.37 -2.80 -18.59
N ILE A 53 -10.80 -2.16 -17.58
CA ILE A 53 -10.50 -2.76 -16.29
C ILE A 53 -11.72 -2.53 -15.40
N LEU A 54 -12.35 -3.61 -14.95
CA LEU A 54 -13.63 -3.60 -14.25
C LEU A 54 -13.50 -3.43 -12.74
N ASN A 55 -12.30 -3.59 -12.20
CA ASN A 55 -12.05 -3.37 -10.78
C ASN A 55 -12.28 -1.90 -10.42
N THR A 56 -13.21 -1.63 -9.49
CA THR A 56 -13.54 -0.28 -9.00
C THR A 56 -12.84 0.05 -7.69
N ASP A 57 -12.30 -0.96 -7.03
CA ASP A 57 -11.72 -0.94 -5.69
C ASP A 57 -10.18 -0.96 -5.67
N LEU A 58 -9.56 -0.78 -6.83
CA LEU A 58 -8.11 -0.68 -6.91
C LEU A 58 -7.61 0.56 -6.19
N ALA A 59 -6.83 0.36 -5.14
CA ALA A 59 -6.26 1.40 -4.31
C ALA A 59 -4.75 1.21 -4.16
N ASP A 60 -4.08 2.29 -3.77
CA ASP A 60 -2.66 2.26 -3.42
C ASP A 60 -2.36 1.19 -2.37
N GLN A 61 -1.22 0.53 -2.50
CA GLN A 61 -0.82 -0.59 -1.65
C GLN A 61 0.33 -0.19 -0.74
N LYS A 62 0.31 -0.69 0.50
CA LYS A 62 1.43 -0.62 1.41
C LYS A 62 1.72 -2.00 1.97
N LEU A 63 2.90 -2.51 1.70
CA LEU A 63 3.31 -3.88 2.02
C LEU A 63 4.66 -3.85 2.76
N ASP A 64 4.93 -4.85 3.59
CA ASP A 64 6.31 -5.14 3.94
C ASP A 64 6.96 -5.98 2.84
N ARG A 65 8.30 -5.96 2.75
CA ARG A 65 9.04 -6.62 1.66
C ARG A 65 8.88 -8.14 1.60
N LYS A 66 8.40 -8.78 2.66
CA LYS A 66 8.17 -10.23 2.71
C LYS A 66 6.76 -10.60 2.32
N THR A 67 5.88 -9.62 2.30
CA THR A 67 4.47 -9.79 1.87
C THR A 67 4.41 -9.68 0.35
N LYS A 68 3.75 -10.64 -0.27
CA LYS A 68 3.52 -10.61 -1.70
C LYS A 68 2.41 -9.63 -2.06
N LEU A 69 2.62 -8.90 -3.13
CA LEU A 69 1.52 -8.20 -3.80
C LEU A 69 0.64 -9.25 -4.47
N ASN A 70 -0.61 -9.34 -4.04
CA ASN A 70 -1.61 -10.25 -4.60
C ASN A 70 -2.80 -9.44 -5.10
N LEU A 71 -2.96 -9.34 -6.41
CA LEU A 71 -4.07 -8.65 -7.05
C LEU A 71 -4.61 -9.48 -8.21
N GLU A 72 -5.93 -9.39 -8.40
CA GLU A 72 -6.63 -9.96 -9.55
C GLU A 72 -7.32 -8.84 -10.33
N ILE A 73 -7.13 -8.82 -11.64
CA ILE A 73 -7.73 -7.83 -12.53
C ILE A 73 -8.80 -8.50 -13.41
N LYS A 74 -9.97 -7.91 -13.38
CA LYS A 74 -11.08 -8.29 -14.26
C LYS A 74 -11.13 -7.34 -15.44
N VAL A 75 -11.10 -7.90 -16.64
CA VAL A 75 -11.09 -7.12 -17.88
C VAL A 75 -12.22 -7.52 -18.81
N THR A 76 -12.62 -6.62 -19.69
CA THR A 76 -13.51 -6.93 -20.81
C THR A 76 -12.97 -6.23 -22.06
N PRO A 77 -12.99 -6.89 -23.24
CA PRO A 77 -13.39 -8.27 -23.58
C PRO A 77 -12.40 -9.32 -23.05
N VAL A 78 -12.89 -10.29 -22.30
CA VAL A 78 -12.01 -11.28 -21.59
C VAL A 78 -11.14 -12.09 -22.55
N HIS A 79 -11.73 -12.59 -23.62
CA HIS A 79 -11.03 -13.51 -24.56
C HIS A 79 -10.04 -12.80 -25.51
N TYR A 80 -10.11 -11.49 -25.58
CA TYR A 80 -9.31 -10.70 -26.51
C TYR A 80 -8.33 -9.77 -25.80
N THR A 81 -8.25 -9.81 -24.46
CA THR A 81 -7.46 -8.87 -23.68
C THR A 81 -6.40 -9.59 -22.86
N THR A 82 -5.18 -9.14 -23.01
CA THR A 82 -4.04 -9.51 -22.14
C THR A 82 -3.76 -8.38 -21.15
N VAL A 83 -3.43 -8.74 -19.92
CA VAL A 83 -3.03 -7.80 -18.87
C VAL A 83 -1.53 -7.88 -18.67
N THR A 84 -0.86 -6.74 -18.71
CA THR A 84 0.58 -6.60 -18.43
C THR A 84 0.79 -5.73 -17.20
N TRP A 85 1.68 -6.16 -16.32
CA TRP A 85 2.03 -5.46 -15.08
C TRP A 85 3.40 -4.82 -15.23
N LEU A 86 3.47 -3.51 -15.03
CA LEU A 86 4.70 -2.74 -15.12
C LEU A 86 4.99 -2.10 -13.76
N LEU A 87 6.17 -2.34 -13.23
CA LEU A 87 6.69 -1.66 -12.03
C LEU A 87 7.75 -0.67 -12.49
N ASP A 88 7.53 0.60 -12.20
CA ASP A 88 8.43 1.70 -12.61
C ASP A 88 8.77 1.64 -14.11
N GLY A 89 7.78 1.28 -14.92
CA GLY A 89 7.89 1.15 -16.36
C GLY A 89 8.45 -0.18 -16.88
N ASN A 90 8.96 -1.06 -16.00
CA ASN A 90 9.49 -2.37 -16.38
C ASN A 90 8.43 -3.46 -16.20
N GLN A 91 8.29 -4.32 -17.20
CA GLN A 91 7.35 -5.45 -17.11
C GLN A 91 7.83 -6.45 -16.05
N ILE A 92 6.94 -6.76 -15.10
CA ILE A 92 7.20 -7.71 -14.01
C ILE A 92 6.31 -8.96 -14.09
N ALA A 93 5.14 -8.85 -14.70
CA ALA A 93 4.22 -9.99 -14.88
C ALA A 93 3.29 -9.80 -16.09
N GLU A 94 2.65 -10.89 -16.48
CA GLU A 94 1.60 -10.94 -17.51
C GLU A 94 0.48 -11.85 -17.02
N GLY A 95 -0.75 -11.53 -17.39
CA GLY A 95 -1.96 -12.25 -16.98
C GLY A 95 -2.81 -11.46 -16.00
N ASN A 96 -3.97 -12.02 -15.66
CA ASN A 96 -4.97 -11.33 -14.86
C ASN A 96 -4.63 -11.27 -13.37
N THR A 97 -3.63 -11.99 -12.91
CA THR A 97 -3.22 -12.05 -11.51
C THR A 97 -1.73 -11.77 -11.35
N ILE A 98 -1.37 -11.15 -10.24
CA ILE A 98 0.02 -11.02 -9.79
C ILE A 98 0.12 -11.56 -8.36
N ASP A 99 1.15 -12.34 -8.06
CA ASP A 99 1.45 -12.89 -6.74
C ASP A 99 2.97 -12.97 -6.54
N GLN A 100 3.60 -11.82 -6.22
CA GLN A 100 5.04 -11.75 -6.03
C GLN A 100 5.45 -10.67 -5.04
N THR A 101 6.62 -10.83 -4.44
CA THR A 101 7.25 -9.79 -3.63
C THR A 101 7.85 -8.71 -4.52
N LEU A 102 7.84 -7.48 -4.01
CA LEU A 102 8.39 -6.32 -4.70
C LEU A 102 9.63 -5.78 -3.95
N PRO A 103 10.50 -5.04 -4.63
CA PRO A 103 11.65 -4.37 -4.00
C PRO A 103 11.21 -3.35 -2.94
N LEU A 104 12.10 -3.00 -2.02
CA LEU A 104 11.88 -1.92 -1.07
C LEU A 104 11.79 -0.56 -1.78
N GLY A 105 10.90 0.29 -1.29
CA GLY A 105 10.74 1.66 -1.78
C GLY A 105 9.33 2.03 -2.20
N ASP A 106 9.22 3.20 -2.77
CA ASP A 106 7.99 3.69 -3.41
C ASP A 106 8.05 3.38 -4.90
N HIS A 107 7.01 2.74 -5.40
CA HIS A 107 6.93 2.28 -6.78
C HIS A 107 5.64 2.73 -7.44
N GLU A 108 5.67 2.90 -8.75
CA GLU A 108 4.51 3.04 -9.60
C GLU A 108 4.18 1.68 -10.23
N LEU A 109 3.04 1.12 -9.88
CA LEU A 109 2.51 -0.10 -10.50
C LEU A 109 1.48 0.30 -11.55
N LYS A 110 1.82 0.09 -12.83
CA LYS A 110 0.91 0.32 -13.95
C LYS A 110 0.39 -0.99 -14.49
N ILE A 111 -0.92 -1.10 -14.54
CA ILE A 111 -1.66 -2.24 -15.07
C ILE A 111 -2.17 -1.85 -16.45
N VAL A 112 -1.77 -2.57 -17.48
CA VAL A 112 -2.11 -2.28 -18.86
C VAL A 112 -2.91 -3.44 -19.42
N ALA A 113 -4.14 -3.20 -19.84
CA ALA A 113 -4.96 -4.15 -20.57
C ALA A 113 -4.88 -3.83 -22.06
N THR A 114 -4.49 -4.82 -22.87
CA THR A 114 -4.28 -4.67 -24.31
C THR A 114 -5.08 -5.73 -25.07
N THR A 115 -5.88 -5.32 -26.05
CA THR A 115 -6.62 -6.26 -26.90
C THR A 115 -5.76 -6.79 -28.05
N THR A 116 -6.22 -7.86 -28.71
CA THR A 116 -5.62 -8.42 -29.92
C THR A 116 -5.49 -7.41 -31.07
N LYS A 117 -6.31 -6.35 -31.05
CA LYS A 117 -6.25 -5.21 -31.99
C LYS A 117 -5.38 -4.07 -31.50
N ASN A 118 -4.54 -4.28 -30.48
CA ASN A 118 -3.63 -3.28 -29.88
C ASN A 118 -4.33 -2.05 -29.29
N LYS A 119 -5.61 -2.17 -28.95
CA LYS A 119 -6.29 -1.14 -28.14
C LYS A 119 -5.92 -1.32 -26.69
N THR A 120 -5.65 -0.23 -25.98
CA THR A 120 -5.14 -0.28 -24.60
C THR A 120 -5.96 0.56 -23.64
N THR A 121 -6.02 0.12 -22.40
CA THR A 121 -6.41 0.94 -21.24
C THR A 121 -5.46 0.65 -20.11
N SER A 122 -5.31 1.57 -19.17
CA SER A 122 -4.43 1.36 -18.02
C SER A 122 -4.98 1.93 -16.73
N ARG A 123 -4.50 1.38 -15.61
CA ARG A 123 -4.65 1.90 -14.25
C ARG A 123 -3.28 1.98 -13.62
N THR A 124 -3.05 3.01 -12.82
CA THR A 124 -1.81 3.20 -12.08
C THR A 124 -2.13 3.25 -10.59
N LEU A 125 -1.34 2.54 -9.80
CA LEU A 125 -1.39 2.50 -8.35
C LEU A 125 -0.03 2.86 -7.79
N LYS A 126 0.01 3.51 -6.64
CA LYS A 126 1.22 3.66 -5.86
C LYS A 126 1.38 2.41 -4.97
N VAL A 127 2.57 1.83 -4.97
CA VAL A 127 2.92 0.70 -4.09
C VAL A 127 4.11 1.11 -3.25
N THR A 128 3.92 1.18 -1.93
CA THR A 128 5.00 1.44 -0.98
C THR A 128 5.40 0.14 -0.30
N VAL A 129 6.63 -0.29 -0.51
CA VAL A 129 7.19 -1.49 0.15
C VAL A 129 8.16 -1.05 1.24
N ILE A 130 7.83 -1.40 2.47
CA ILE A 130 8.60 -1.04 3.66
C ILE A 130 9.42 -2.23 4.17
N PRO A 131 10.49 -2.01 4.95
CA PRO A 131 11.19 -3.09 5.63
C PRO A 131 10.25 -3.91 6.53
N ALA A 132 10.49 -5.19 6.61
CA ALA A 132 9.78 -6.07 7.54
C ALA A 132 10.24 -5.83 8.99
N ALA A 133 9.48 -6.31 9.96
CA ALA A 133 9.74 -6.05 11.38
C ALA A 133 11.09 -6.64 11.88
N ASP A 134 11.58 -7.66 11.21
CA ASP A 134 12.85 -8.33 11.48
C ASP A 134 14.01 -7.87 10.57
N ASP A 135 13.79 -6.86 9.74
CA ASP A 135 14.85 -6.25 8.93
C ASP A 135 15.71 -5.28 9.76
N PRO A 136 16.98 -5.06 9.37
CA PRO A 136 17.85 -4.14 10.06
C PRO A 136 17.37 -2.71 9.96
N ALA A 137 17.47 -1.97 11.06
CA ALA A 137 17.08 -0.57 11.12
C ALA A 137 18.00 0.23 12.04
N LEU A 138 18.25 1.49 11.69
CA LEU A 138 18.99 2.43 12.50
C LEU A 138 18.07 3.23 13.43
N GLY A 139 18.65 3.70 14.54
CA GLY A 139 18.01 4.71 15.37
C GLY A 139 17.90 6.04 14.65
N THR A 140 16.92 6.84 15.04
CA THR A 140 16.55 8.10 14.38
C THR A 140 16.99 9.36 15.15
N ASN A 141 17.89 9.21 16.14
CA ASN A 141 18.38 10.35 16.90
C ASN A 141 19.26 11.25 16.01
N ALA A 142 18.77 12.41 15.66
CA ALA A 142 19.45 13.36 14.77
C ALA A 142 20.85 13.75 15.28
N SER A 143 21.05 13.80 16.61
CA SER A 143 22.37 14.11 17.16
C SER A 143 23.41 12.99 16.94
N GLU A 144 22.99 11.77 16.79
CA GLU A 144 23.86 10.61 16.50
C GLU A 144 24.10 10.46 15.01
N LEU A 145 23.21 11.01 14.19
CA LEU A 145 23.31 11.09 12.72
C LEU A 145 24.07 12.35 12.26
N TRP A 146 24.99 12.85 13.07
CA TRP A 146 25.83 14.00 12.77
C TRP A 146 27.29 13.64 12.95
N VAL A 147 28.08 13.74 11.91
CA VAL A 147 29.48 13.31 11.90
C VAL A 147 30.33 14.18 10.98
N ALA A 148 31.60 14.43 11.36
CA ALA A 148 32.53 15.09 10.45
C ALA A 148 33.12 14.09 9.42
N PRO A 149 33.53 14.55 8.22
CA PRO A 149 34.21 13.70 7.24
C PRO A 149 35.41 12.96 7.86
N GLY A 150 35.51 11.66 7.64
CA GLY A 150 36.54 10.80 8.19
C GLY A 150 36.45 10.56 9.70
N LYS A 151 35.43 11.01 10.38
CA LYS A 151 35.18 10.78 11.81
C LYS A 151 34.11 9.73 12.02
N THR A 152 34.00 9.29 13.28
CA THR A 152 33.11 8.21 13.67
C THR A 152 31.97 8.76 14.53
N THR A 153 30.79 8.25 14.34
CA THR A 153 29.64 8.43 15.22
C THR A 153 29.08 7.08 15.67
N THR A 154 28.32 7.08 16.76
CA THR A 154 27.62 5.88 17.25
C THR A 154 26.13 6.14 17.26
N ILE A 155 25.40 5.40 16.47
CA ILE A 155 23.95 5.46 16.34
C ILE A 155 23.36 4.38 17.25
N ARG A 156 22.52 4.77 18.18
CA ARG A 156 21.87 3.89 19.16
C ARG A 156 20.42 3.60 18.76
N ASN A 157 19.77 2.73 19.55
CA ASN A 157 18.40 2.30 19.29
C ASN A 157 18.22 1.64 17.93
N CYS A 158 19.27 0.99 17.45
CA CYS A 158 19.20 0.17 16.24
C CYS A 158 18.47 -1.15 16.53
N LYS A 159 18.04 -1.82 15.47
CA LYS A 159 17.34 -3.11 15.53
C LYS A 159 17.91 -4.07 14.50
N ASN A 160 17.96 -5.34 14.87
CA ASN A 160 18.27 -6.45 13.97
C ASN A 160 19.57 -6.29 13.17
N LEU A 161 20.61 -5.69 13.75
CA LEU A 161 21.88 -5.50 13.03
C LEU A 161 22.75 -6.74 12.98
N VAL A 162 22.72 -7.57 14.03
CA VAL A 162 23.56 -8.78 14.14
C VAL A 162 23.19 -9.76 13.03
N ASP A 163 24.18 -10.27 12.34
CA ASP A 163 24.07 -11.22 11.24
C ASP A 163 23.30 -10.72 10.00
N HIS A 164 22.71 -9.52 10.08
CA HIS A 164 21.95 -8.95 8.97
C HIS A 164 22.72 -7.89 8.18
N VAL A 165 23.69 -7.20 8.77
CA VAL A 165 24.40 -6.11 8.11
C VAL A 165 25.77 -6.56 7.63
N GLN A 166 25.99 -6.51 6.31
CA GLN A 166 27.26 -6.83 5.67
C GLN A 166 28.00 -5.56 5.23
N LYS A 167 27.28 -4.50 4.90
CA LYS A 167 27.84 -3.22 4.50
C LYS A 167 26.98 -2.06 5.01
N VAL A 168 27.64 -0.94 5.19
CA VAL A 168 26.99 0.35 5.43
C VAL A 168 27.44 1.29 4.32
N LEU A 169 26.50 1.94 3.67
CA LEU A 169 26.75 2.91 2.63
C LEU A 169 26.36 4.31 3.09
N ILE A 170 27.20 5.29 2.88
CA ILE A 170 26.90 6.72 3.04
C ILE A 170 27.15 7.41 1.71
N ALA A 171 26.15 8.06 1.16
CA ALA A 171 26.22 8.63 -0.19
C ALA A 171 26.58 7.57 -1.26
N GLY A 172 26.14 6.33 -1.09
CA GLY A 172 26.51 5.21 -1.97
C GLY A 172 27.96 4.70 -1.82
N LYS A 173 28.75 5.28 -0.92
CA LYS A 173 30.13 4.84 -0.64
C LYS A 173 30.18 3.94 0.58
N GLU A 174 30.98 2.88 0.53
CA GLU A 174 31.15 1.97 1.64
C GLU A 174 31.83 2.70 2.82
N ALA A 175 31.20 2.61 3.99
CA ALA A 175 31.65 3.19 5.23
C ALA A 175 32.10 2.10 6.20
N ALA A 176 33.23 2.30 6.87
CA ALA A 176 33.69 1.39 7.91
C ALA A 176 32.70 1.41 9.10
N PHE A 177 32.35 0.26 9.61
CA PHE A 177 31.38 0.14 10.70
C PHE A 177 31.72 -0.98 11.68
N GLU A 178 31.11 -0.91 12.85
CA GLU A 178 31.18 -1.93 13.91
C GLU A 178 29.79 -2.01 14.58
N VAL A 179 29.24 -3.21 14.68
CA VAL A 179 28.01 -3.47 15.40
C VAL A 179 28.31 -3.62 16.88
N LEU A 180 27.65 -2.86 17.72
CA LEU A 180 27.83 -2.81 19.16
C LEU A 180 26.56 -3.21 19.91
N ASP A 181 26.70 -3.48 21.21
CA ASP A 181 25.57 -3.68 22.12
C ASP A 181 24.58 -4.75 21.61
N GLU A 182 25.10 -5.87 21.16
CA GLU A 182 24.28 -6.98 20.63
C GLU A 182 23.32 -6.54 19.51
N GLY A 183 23.77 -5.62 18.66
CA GLY A 183 22.99 -5.13 17.54
C GLY A 183 22.08 -3.93 17.83
N LYS A 184 22.20 -3.35 19.03
CA LYS A 184 21.40 -2.16 19.40
C LYS A 184 22.09 -0.85 19.08
N ALA A 185 23.37 -0.90 18.68
CA ALA A 185 24.11 0.28 18.27
C ALA A 185 25.01 -0.03 17.06
N LEU A 186 25.21 0.99 16.24
CA LEU A 186 26.10 0.98 15.09
C LEU A 186 27.10 2.11 15.22
N LYS A 187 28.37 1.76 15.28
CA LYS A 187 29.47 2.71 15.14
C LYS A 187 29.85 2.77 13.68
N VAL A 188 29.80 3.95 13.09
CA VAL A 188 30.08 4.14 11.65
C VAL A 188 31.01 5.30 11.43
N THR A 189 31.92 5.16 10.47
CA THR A 189 32.91 6.19 10.08
C THR A 189 32.49 6.78 8.74
N ALA A 190 32.23 8.07 8.71
CA ALA A 190 31.90 8.75 7.46
C ALA A 190 33.10 8.75 6.49
N PRO A 191 32.91 8.51 5.19
CA PRO A 191 33.95 8.70 4.20
C PRO A 191 34.60 10.07 4.29
N SER A 192 35.93 10.12 4.21
CA SER A 192 36.71 11.35 4.43
C SER A 192 36.63 12.35 3.25
N ASP A 193 36.20 11.88 2.10
CA ASP A 193 36.10 12.64 0.86
C ASP A 193 34.68 13.20 0.60
N LEU A 194 33.78 13.12 1.58
CA LEU A 194 32.48 13.76 1.51
C LEU A 194 32.56 15.23 1.87
N ALA A 195 31.91 16.07 1.09
CA ALA A 195 31.68 17.47 1.43
C ALA A 195 30.63 17.60 2.55
N ASN A 196 30.48 18.80 3.10
CA ASN A 196 29.39 19.08 4.01
C ASN A 196 28.04 18.90 3.30
N GLY A 197 27.13 18.13 3.91
CA GLY A 197 25.79 17.85 3.34
C GLY A 197 25.02 16.78 4.09
N ASP A 198 23.78 16.58 3.68
CA ASP A 198 22.92 15.51 4.15
C ASP A 198 22.93 14.37 3.12
N TYR A 199 23.38 13.20 3.55
CA TYR A 199 23.56 12.03 2.69
C TYR A 199 22.69 10.87 3.14
N ASP A 200 22.24 10.08 2.19
CA ASP A 200 21.51 8.86 2.49
C ASP A 200 22.46 7.84 3.15
N ILE A 201 21.98 7.21 4.21
CA ILE A 201 22.63 6.09 4.86
C ILE A 201 21.81 4.83 4.62
N THR A 202 22.47 3.80 4.13
CA THR A 202 21.85 2.53 3.72
C THR A 202 22.60 1.36 4.37
N LEU A 203 21.87 0.42 4.93
CA LEU A 203 22.39 -0.86 5.35
C LEU A 203 22.22 -1.86 4.22
N VAL A 204 23.16 -2.77 4.06
CA VAL A 204 23.11 -3.85 3.05
C VAL A 204 23.27 -5.17 3.75
N ASP A 205 22.37 -6.11 3.47
CA ASP A 205 22.44 -7.47 4.04
C ASP A 205 23.33 -8.42 3.22
N GLY A 206 23.48 -9.65 3.72
CA GLY A 206 24.27 -10.68 3.08
C GLY A 206 23.74 -11.17 1.72
N SER A 207 22.50 -10.85 1.38
CA SER A 207 21.89 -11.14 0.08
C SER A 207 21.98 -9.96 -0.89
N GLY A 208 22.49 -8.82 -0.43
CA GLY A 208 22.63 -7.61 -1.22
C GLY A 208 21.38 -6.72 -1.22
N VAL A 209 20.42 -6.99 -0.33
CA VAL A 209 19.26 -6.12 -0.16
C VAL A 209 19.68 -4.84 0.54
N GLU A 210 19.28 -3.72 -0.02
CA GLU A 210 19.54 -2.38 0.50
C GLU A 210 18.36 -1.89 1.35
N PHE A 211 18.66 -1.47 2.58
CA PHE A 211 17.70 -0.91 3.53
C PHE A 211 17.97 0.58 3.71
N PRO A 212 17.19 1.47 3.09
CA PRO A 212 17.33 2.89 3.29
C PRO A 212 17.01 3.26 4.75
N CYS A 213 17.95 3.88 5.44
CA CYS A 213 17.83 4.22 6.86
C CYS A 213 17.75 5.73 7.12
N GLY A 214 17.36 6.50 6.12
CA GLY A 214 17.24 7.95 6.20
C GLY A 214 18.53 8.67 5.87
N LYS A 215 18.79 9.81 6.52
CA LYS A 215 19.91 10.67 6.22
C LYS A 215 20.85 10.85 7.39
N ILE A 216 22.15 10.94 7.09
CA ILE A 216 23.20 11.32 8.02
C ILE A 216 23.79 12.65 7.57
N LYS A 217 23.95 13.59 8.50
CA LYS A 217 24.58 14.87 8.23
C LYS A 217 26.09 14.76 8.37
N VAL A 218 26.79 14.93 7.28
CA VAL A 218 28.26 14.99 7.27
C VAL A 218 28.66 16.46 7.22
N THR A 219 29.34 16.94 8.26
CA THR A 219 29.74 18.35 8.34
C THR A 219 30.89 18.57 9.30
N THR A 220 31.73 19.55 9.01
CA THR A 220 32.77 20.04 9.89
C THR A 220 32.26 21.06 10.92
N GLU A 221 31.02 21.53 10.77
CA GLU A 221 30.41 22.44 11.71
C GLU A 221 30.17 21.74 13.07
N PRO A 222 30.33 22.46 14.16
CA PRO A 222 30.05 21.91 15.47
C PRO A 222 28.57 21.57 15.57
N ARG A 223 28.30 20.48 16.30
CA ARG A 223 26.92 20.07 16.59
C ARG A 223 26.23 21.17 17.40
N PRO A 224 25.03 21.60 17.06
CA PRO A 224 24.29 22.55 17.85
C PRO A 224 24.16 22.07 19.30
N SER A 225 24.53 22.90 20.23
CA SER A 225 24.36 22.65 21.66
C SER A 225 23.26 23.53 22.22
N MET A 226 22.78 23.13 23.36
CA MET A 226 21.78 23.95 24.08
C MET A 226 22.33 25.35 24.43
N GLU A 227 23.62 25.42 24.73
CA GLU A 227 24.30 26.67 24.97
C GLU A 227 24.35 27.57 23.73
N THR A 228 24.58 26.99 22.55
CA THR A 228 24.58 27.74 21.29
C THR A 228 23.20 28.30 20.99
N THR A 229 22.16 27.53 21.25
CA THR A 229 20.79 28.00 21.05
C THR A 229 20.40 29.12 22.00
N LEU A 230 20.86 29.08 23.22
CA LEU A 230 20.62 30.14 24.16
C LEU A 230 21.31 31.46 23.78
N TRP A 231 22.49 31.36 23.18
CA TRP A 231 23.24 32.51 22.68
C TRP A 231 22.60 33.15 21.44
N GLU A 232 21.87 32.46 20.69
CA GLU A 232 21.10 32.98 19.58
C GLU A 232 19.79 33.68 20.01
N GLY A 233 19.61 33.91 21.31
CA GLY A 233 18.49 34.69 21.83
C GLY A 233 17.16 33.94 21.86
N HIS A 234 17.18 32.71 21.75
CA HIS A 234 16.00 31.92 21.95
C HIS A 234 15.73 31.76 23.45
N HIS A 235 14.86 32.51 23.89
CA HIS A 235 14.47 32.56 25.27
C HIS A 235 13.66 31.40 25.67
N TYR A 236 14.27 30.48 25.86
CA TYR A 236 13.66 29.38 26.33
C TYR A 236 13.74 29.24 27.68
N VAL A 237 13.54 29.97 28.06
CA VAL A 237 13.10 29.91 28.99
C VAL A 237 13.03 28.85 29.73
N SER A 238 13.65 28.51 29.92
CA SER A 238 13.78 28.16 30.74
C SER A 238 13.15 27.53 31.62
N TRP A 239 12.43 27.42 31.50
CA TRP A 239 11.80 26.79 32.05
C TRP A 239 12.36 25.97 32.88
N ASP A 240 12.90 26.17 33.12
CA ASP A 240 13.16 26.08 34.00
C ASP A 240 12.67 25.39 34.80
N LEU A 241 12.70 24.84 34.63
CA LEU A 241 12.54 23.91 34.70
C LEU A 241 12.92 23.27 35.83
N GLY A 242 13.42 23.72 36.14
CA GLY A 242 13.87 23.15 37.07
C GLY A 242 13.57 23.12 38.30
N ASP A 243 13.31 23.81 38.45
CA ASP A 243 12.83 23.89 39.43
C ASP A 243 12.33 22.93 40.00
N GLY A 244 12.33 22.34 39.53
CA GLY A 244 11.90 21.46 40.13
C GLY A 244 12.37 20.95 41.27
N ASP A 245 12.78 21.33 41.69
CA ASP A 245 13.23 20.88 42.58
C ASP A 245 12.89 21.05 43.74
N PRO A 246 12.91 20.54 44.24
CA PRO A 246 12.48 20.52 45.55
C PRO A 246 13.45 20.50 46.57
#